data_12ac61d60206f3979560102600f0bd82
#
_entry.id   12ac61d60206f3979560102600f0bd82
#
_cell.length_a   1.000
_cell.length_b   1.000
_cell.length_c   1.000
_cell.angle_alpha   90.00
_cell.angle_beta   90.00
_cell.angle_gamma   90.00
#
_symmetry.space_group_name_H-M   'P 1'
#
loop_
_entity.id
_entity.type
_entity.pdbx_description
1 polymer ?
#
loop_
_entity_poly.entity_id
_entity_poly.type
_entity_poly.pdbx_seq_one_letter_code
_entity_poly.pdbx_strand_id
1 'polypeptide(L)'
;VRAAFSGGSTPKAIFALLADPSHEYRAEVPWEKLEFFFVDERSVGPTDKDSNYGMAKAAMLDKVPLEESQIFRFEGELDPEQAAAKYESAIRAAFRLEGAEIPQFDVISLGMGDDGHTASLFPHTAALHEVGRLAVANRVPQKDTWRLTLTWPVINQGRDVSFLVKGGEKAEVLHRVMLGAYDPETLPSQLIRPANGRLTLLLDTEAAALLPRPGANGIGTLEISR
;
A
#
# COMPACT_ATOMS: atom_id res chain seq x y z
N VAL A 1 3.34 3.17 -16.56
CA VAL A 1 2.46 3.07 -15.38
C VAL A 1 3.32 2.82 -14.17
N ARG A 2 3.19 3.64 -13.14
CA ARG A 2 3.90 3.52 -11.86
C ARG A 2 2.93 3.08 -10.79
N ALA A 3 3.09 1.84 -10.32
CA ALA A 3 2.16 1.26 -9.37
C ALA A 3 2.89 0.79 -8.11
N ALA A 4 2.35 1.14 -6.93
CA ALA A 4 2.87 0.74 -5.64
C ALA A 4 1.90 -0.19 -4.91
N PHE A 5 2.43 -1.29 -4.36
CA PHE A 5 1.62 -2.34 -3.77
C PHE A 5 2.06 -2.66 -2.35
N SER A 6 1.09 -2.85 -1.47
CA SER A 6 1.31 -3.46 -0.15
C SER A 6 1.47 -4.98 -0.25
N GLY A 7 2.04 -5.58 0.77
CA GLY A 7 2.07 -7.02 0.95
C GLY A 7 0.82 -7.58 1.65
N GLY A 8 0.86 -8.86 1.97
CA GLY A 8 -0.18 -9.57 2.68
C GLY A 8 -0.94 -10.60 1.84
N SER A 9 -1.91 -11.29 2.46
CA SER A 9 -2.62 -12.40 1.84
C SER A 9 -3.51 -11.99 0.65
N THR A 10 -4.17 -10.84 0.73
CA THR A 10 -5.03 -10.33 -0.34
C THR A 10 -4.23 -9.93 -1.58
N PRO A 11 -3.17 -9.09 -1.49
CA PRO A 11 -2.29 -8.83 -2.62
C PRO A 11 -1.64 -10.09 -3.19
N LYS A 12 -1.22 -11.04 -2.33
CA LYS A 12 -0.66 -12.32 -2.79
C LYS A 12 -1.61 -13.07 -3.72
N ALA A 13 -2.91 -13.12 -3.39
CA ALA A 13 -3.92 -13.77 -4.21
C ALA A 13 -4.10 -13.04 -5.56
N ILE A 14 -4.13 -11.71 -5.57
CA ILE A 14 -4.21 -10.90 -6.78
C ILE A 14 -2.97 -11.11 -7.66
N PHE A 15 -1.78 -11.10 -7.07
CA PHE A 15 -0.55 -11.37 -7.80
C PHE A 15 -0.55 -12.75 -8.46
N ALA A 16 -1.07 -13.76 -7.77
CA ALA A 16 -1.19 -15.09 -8.34
C ALA A 16 -2.16 -15.13 -9.55
N LEU A 17 -3.28 -14.40 -9.49
CA LEU A 17 -4.22 -14.26 -10.61
C LEU A 17 -3.59 -13.53 -11.81
N LEU A 18 -2.89 -12.43 -11.57
CA LEU A 18 -2.20 -11.66 -12.60
C LEU A 18 -1.05 -12.46 -13.25
N ALA A 19 -0.44 -13.38 -12.52
CA ALA A 19 0.63 -14.23 -13.01
C ALA A 19 0.13 -15.46 -13.77
N ASP A 20 -1.12 -15.85 -13.60
CA ASP A 20 -1.68 -17.05 -14.21
C ASP A 20 -1.91 -16.84 -15.72
N PRO A 21 -1.23 -17.62 -16.59
CA PRO A 21 -1.39 -17.49 -18.04
C PRO A 21 -2.78 -17.89 -18.57
N SER A 22 -3.58 -18.59 -17.77
CA SER A 22 -4.95 -18.97 -18.12
C SER A 22 -5.98 -17.86 -17.89
N HIS A 23 -5.62 -16.81 -17.12
CA HIS A 23 -6.48 -15.66 -16.86
C HIS A 23 -6.28 -14.53 -17.86
N GLU A 24 -7.38 -13.99 -18.36
CA GLU A 24 -7.41 -12.85 -19.28
C GLU A 24 -6.71 -11.60 -18.72
N TYR A 25 -6.80 -11.38 -17.39
CA TYR A 25 -6.18 -10.25 -16.71
C TYR A 25 -4.67 -10.13 -16.96
N ARG A 26 -3.97 -11.26 -17.13
CA ARG A 26 -2.53 -11.25 -17.42
C ARG A 26 -2.22 -10.52 -18.73
N ALA A 27 -3.04 -10.70 -19.74
CA ALA A 27 -2.85 -10.08 -21.05
C ALA A 27 -3.22 -8.59 -21.09
N GLU A 28 -4.05 -8.14 -20.15
CA GLU A 28 -4.47 -6.75 -20.03
C GLU A 28 -3.44 -5.85 -19.34
N VAL A 29 -2.53 -6.42 -18.57
CA VAL A 29 -1.48 -5.66 -17.89
C VAL A 29 -0.38 -5.26 -18.88
N PRO A 30 -0.06 -3.97 -19.04
CA PRO A 30 1.00 -3.50 -19.91
C PRO A 30 2.38 -3.68 -19.24
N TRP A 31 2.84 -4.92 -19.10
CA TRP A 31 4.03 -5.31 -18.35
C TRP A 31 5.27 -4.50 -18.72
N GLU A 32 5.49 -4.27 -20.01
CA GLU A 32 6.63 -3.51 -20.54
C GLU A 32 6.63 -2.01 -20.15
N LYS A 33 5.48 -1.50 -19.69
CA LYS A 33 5.30 -0.10 -19.26
C LYS A 33 5.09 0.03 -17.76
N LEU A 34 5.08 -1.08 -17.04
CA LEU A 34 4.85 -1.11 -15.60
C LEU A 34 6.17 -0.91 -14.86
N GLU A 35 6.25 0.09 -14.02
CA GLU A 35 7.25 0.23 -12.96
C GLU A 35 6.60 -0.16 -11.64
N PHE A 36 7.09 -1.23 -11.02
CA PHE A 36 6.52 -1.86 -9.83
C PHE A 36 7.25 -1.40 -8.58
N PHE A 37 6.51 -0.80 -7.65
CA PHE A 37 6.99 -0.30 -6.38
C PHE A 37 6.32 -1.01 -5.21
N PHE A 38 6.95 -0.94 -4.04
CA PHE A 38 6.37 -1.40 -2.79
C PHE A 38 5.93 -0.21 -1.93
N VAL A 39 4.75 -0.31 -1.34
CA VAL A 39 4.24 0.71 -0.41
C VAL A 39 4.98 0.62 0.92
N ASP A 40 5.27 -0.59 1.37
CA ASP A 40 5.96 -0.88 2.61
C ASP A 40 6.73 -2.20 2.54
N GLU A 41 7.64 -2.38 3.47
CA GLU A 41 8.39 -3.62 3.62
C GLU A 41 8.76 -3.85 5.10
N ARG A 42 9.07 -5.09 5.39
CA ARG A 42 9.62 -5.50 6.67
C ARG A 42 11.13 -5.38 6.63
N SER A 43 11.76 -5.04 7.76
CA SER A 43 13.21 -4.95 7.87
C SER A 43 13.81 -6.34 7.97
N VAL A 44 13.75 -7.08 6.87
CA VAL A 44 14.23 -8.47 6.71
C VAL A 44 14.80 -8.66 5.32
N GLY A 45 15.58 -9.72 5.12
CA GLY A 45 16.15 -10.06 3.80
C GLY A 45 15.08 -10.46 2.77
N PRO A 46 15.39 -10.37 1.47
CA PRO A 46 14.43 -10.61 0.38
C PRO A 46 13.93 -12.04 0.27
N THR A 47 14.61 -13.00 0.93
CA THR A 47 14.22 -14.42 0.97
C THR A 47 13.52 -14.80 2.27
N ASP A 48 13.38 -13.86 3.21
CA ASP A 48 12.66 -14.10 4.45
C ASP A 48 11.15 -14.29 4.17
N LYS A 49 10.53 -15.18 4.94
CA LYS A 49 9.10 -15.50 4.83
C LYS A 49 8.18 -14.28 5.03
N ASP A 50 8.66 -13.28 5.75
CA ASP A 50 7.92 -12.07 6.07
C ASP A 50 8.16 -10.94 5.06
N SER A 51 9.07 -11.12 4.08
CA SER A 51 9.34 -10.11 3.04
C SER A 51 8.16 -9.95 2.08
N ASN A 52 7.70 -8.71 1.91
CA ASN A 52 6.72 -8.35 0.90
C ASN A 52 7.28 -8.57 -0.51
N TYR A 53 8.54 -8.19 -0.73
CA TYR A 53 9.23 -8.44 -1.99
C TYR A 53 9.35 -9.93 -2.28
N GLY A 54 9.81 -10.74 -1.31
CA GLY A 54 9.92 -12.19 -1.46
C GLY A 54 8.58 -12.83 -1.81
N MET A 55 7.51 -12.42 -1.15
CA MET A 55 6.14 -12.86 -1.44
C MET A 55 5.70 -12.48 -2.87
N ALA A 56 5.89 -11.21 -3.27
CA ALA A 56 5.52 -10.74 -4.60
C ALA A 56 6.34 -11.44 -5.71
N LYS A 57 7.64 -11.65 -5.45
CA LYS A 57 8.54 -12.35 -6.36
C LYS A 57 8.05 -13.77 -6.63
N ALA A 58 7.80 -14.55 -5.60
CA ALA A 58 7.31 -15.91 -5.70
C ALA A 58 5.89 -16.00 -6.30
N ALA A 59 5.01 -15.04 -5.97
CA ALA A 59 3.63 -15.05 -6.44
C ALA A 59 3.51 -14.60 -7.91
N MET A 60 4.29 -13.62 -8.35
CA MET A 60 4.11 -12.96 -9.64
C MET A 60 5.39 -12.57 -10.36
N LEU A 61 6.33 -11.85 -9.73
CA LEU A 61 7.39 -11.16 -10.47
C LEU A 61 8.30 -12.11 -11.28
N ASP A 62 8.55 -13.33 -10.80
CA ASP A 62 9.31 -14.36 -11.52
C ASP A 62 8.52 -15.03 -12.67
N LYS A 63 7.23 -14.72 -12.83
CA LYS A 63 6.31 -15.41 -13.76
C LYS A 63 5.77 -14.51 -14.87
N VAL A 64 6.02 -13.22 -14.79
CA VAL A 64 5.53 -12.21 -15.72
C VAL A 64 6.71 -11.53 -16.43
N PRO A 65 6.52 -10.94 -17.60
CA PRO A 65 7.61 -10.31 -18.36
C PRO A 65 7.95 -8.91 -17.82
N LEU A 66 8.33 -8.86 -16.53
CA LEU A 66 8.91 -7.67 -15.88
C LEU A 66 10.42 -7.83 -15.77
N GLU A 67 11.13 -6.83 -16.23
CA GLU A 67 12.58 -6.75 -16.07
C GLU A 67 12.94 -6.29 -14.66
N GLU A 68 14.09 -6.70 -14.14
CA GLU A 68 14.54 -6.30 -12.81
C GLU A 68 14.66 -4.77 -12.65
N SER A 69 15.01 -4.07 -13.73
CA SER A 69 15.09 -2.60 -13.79
C SER A 69 13.75 -1.89 -13.60
N GLN A 70 12.64 -2.61 -13.73
CA GLN A 70 11.28 -2.10 -13.52
C GLN A 70 10.79 -2.31 -12.08
N ILE A 71 11.55 -3.01 -11.23
CA ILE A 71 11.16 -3.39 -9.88
C ILE A 71 11.93 -2.56 -8.86
N PHE A 72 11.23 -1.71 -8.14
CA PHE A 72 11.76 -0.84 -7.09
C PHE A 72 11.34 -1.36 -5.73
N ARG A 73 12.28 -1.88 -4.94
CA ARG A 73 12.01 -2.45 -3.62
C ARG A 73 12.74 -1.72 -2.50
N PHE A 74 12.21 -1.79 -1.31
CA PHE A 74 13.00 -1.54 -0.11
C PHE A 74 14.01 -2.68 0.08
N GLU A 75 15.25 -2.34 0.36
CA GLU A 75 16.29 -3.31 0.72
C GLU A 75 16.25 -3.54 2.25
N GLY A 76 15.27 -4.33 2.70
CA GLY A 76 15.00 -4.58 4.11
C GLY A 76 16.12 -5.30 4.87
N GLU A 77 17.11 -5.82 4.14
CA GLU A 77 18.36 -6.41 4.66
C GLU A 77 19.37 -5.37 5.15
N LEU A 78 19.21 -4.10 4.79
CA LEU A 78 20.05 -3.00 5.23
C LEU A 78 19.61 -2.47 6.60
N ASP A 79 20.43 -1.60 7.18
CA ASP A 79 19.98 -0.74 8.28
C ASP A 79 18.70 -0.01 7.89
N PRO A 80 17.68 0.06 8.77
CA PRO A 80 16.38 0.60 8.42
C PRO A 80 16.40 2.02 7.84
N GLU A 81 17.21 2.92 8.43
CA GLU A 81 17.31 4.30 7.93
C GLU A 81 18.05 4.35 6.58
N GLN A 82 19.05 3.51 6.39
CA GLN A 82 19.74 3.40 5.11
C GLN A 82 18.82 2.83 4.03
N ALA A 83 18.02 1.81 4.35
CA ALA A 83 17.05 1.22 3.44
C ALA A 83 16.01 2.24 2.98
N ALA A 84 15.46 3.02 3.91
CA ALA A 84 14.47 4.07 3.63
C ALA A 84 15.08 5.18 2.76
N ALA A 85 16.28 5.67 3.08
CA ALA A 85 16.96 6.70 2.31
C ALA A 85 17.32 6.25 0.88
N LYS A 86 17.75 4.99 0.73
CA LYS A 86 18.05 4.40 -0.58
C LYS A 86 16.80 4.28 -1.44
N TYR A 87 15.69 3.83 -0.84
CA TYR A 87 14.43 3.73 -1.55
C TYR A 87 13.88 5.10 -1.96
N GLU A 88 13.95 6.10 -1.07
CA GLU A 88 13.61 7.48 -1.42
C GLU A 88 14.44 7.98 -2.61
N SER A 89 15.75 7.72 -2.62
CA SER A 89 16.63 8.09 -3.74
C SER A 89 16.23 7.41 -5.05
N ALA A 90 15.85 6.13 -4.98
CA ALA A 90 15.36 5.38 -6.15
C ALA A 90 14.04 5.96 -6.69
N ILE A 91 13.10 6.32 -5.81
CA ILE A 91 11.85 7.00 -6.19
C ILE A 91 12.15 8.35 -6.84
N ARG A 92 13.01 9.18 -6.24
CA ARG A 92 13.38 10.48 -6.81
C ARG A 92 13.96 10.34 -8.21
N ALA A 93 14.83 9.38 -8.43
CA ALA A 93 15.42 9.09 -9.74
C ALA A 93 14.36 8.61 -10.76
N ALA A 94 13.53 7.65 -10.40
CA ALA A 94 12.49 7.10 -11.27
C ALA A 94 11.46 8.16 -11.71
N PHE A 95 11.08 9.04 -10.79
CA PHE A 95 10.12 10.12 -11.07
C PHE A 95 10.78 11.41 -11.56
N ARG A 96 12.12 11.50 -11.57
CA ARG A 96 12.89 12.69 -11.93
C ARG A 96 12.49 13.92 -11.10
N LEU A 97 12.35 13.71 -9.79
CA LEU A 97 11.91 14.75 -8.86
C LEU A 97 13.04 15.72 -8.54
N GLU A 98 12.69 17.00 -8.46
CA GLU A 98 13.59 18.07 -8.01
C GLU A 98 13.13 18.64 -6.66
N GLY A 99 14.10 19.01 -5.83
CA GLY A 99 13.82 19.67 -4.55
C GLY A 99 12.82 18.90 -3.68
N ALA A 100 11.74 19.58 -3.29
CA ALA A 100 10.69 19.04 -2.41
C ALA A 100 9.50 18.42 -3.17
N GLU A 101 9.64 18.12 -4.45
CA GLU A 101 8.56 17.47 -5.22
C GLU A 101 8.21 16.09 -4.64
N ILE A 102 6.90 15.79 -4.68
CA ILE A 102 6.33 14.52 -4.23
C ILE A 102 5.90 13.72 -5.47
N PRO A 103 6.22 12.41 -5.55
CA PRO A 103 5.86 11.58 -6.71
C PRO A 103 4.34 11.38 -6.79
N GLN A 104 3.81 11.34 -8.01
CA GLN A 104 2.44 10.94 -8.25
C GLN A 104 2.40 9.55 -8.89
N PHE A 105 2.10 8.53 -8.09
CA PHE A 105 1.86 7.17 -8.58
C PHE A 105 0.54 7.10 -9.35
N ASP A 106 0.49 6.28 -10.39
CA ASP A 106 -0.76 6.05 -11.13
C ASP A 106 -1.72 5.18 -10.32
N VAL A 107 -1.19 4.14 -9.62
CA VAL A 107 -1.96 3.23 -8.77
C VAL A 107 -1.23 2.99 -7.46
N ILE A 108 -1.96 3.07 -6.35
CA ILE A 108 -1.48 2.63 -5.03
C ILE A 108 -2.49 1.66 -4.43
N SER A 109 -2.04 0.45 -4.12
CA SER A 109 -2.87 -0.59 -3.50
C SER A 109 -2.47 -0.79 -2.04
N LEU A 110 -3.43 -0.58 -1.14
CA LEU A 110 -3.27 -0.62 0.31
C LEU A 110 -4.08 -1.76 0.92
N GLY A 111 -3.58 -2.32 2.01
CA GLY A 111 -4.36 -3.11 2.95
C GLY A 111 -4.75 -2.31 4.19
N MET A 112 -5.51 -2.94 5.09
CA MET A 112 -5.87 -2.39 6.40
C MET A 112 -5.62 -3.42 7.49
N GLY A 113 -4.87 -3.03 8.52
CA GLY A 113 -4.67 -3.85 9.72
C GLY A 113 -5.87 -3.84 10.67
N ASP A 114 -5.92 -4.78 11.61
CA ASP A 114 -6.98 -4.88 12.63
C ASP A 114 -6.95 -3.70 13.61
N ASP A 115 -5.80 -3.03 13.71
CA ASP A 115 -5.57 -1.83 14.50
C ASP A 115 -5.77 -0.53 13.70
N GLY A 116 -6.25 -0.62 12.46
CA GLY A 116 -6.46 0.53 11.57
C GLY A 116 -5.22 1.07 10.90
N HIS A 117 -4.06 0.39 11.00
CA HIS A 117 -2.88 0.77 10.23
C HIS A 117 -3.06 0.49 8.73
N THR A 118 -2.33 1.22 7.91
CA THR A 118 -2.16 0.92 6.48
C THR A 118 -0.70 1.15 6.09
N ALA A 119 -0.25 0.51 4.99
CA ALA A 119 1.18 0.46 4.72
C ALA A 119 1.93 -0.04 5.97
N SER A 120 2.97 0.69 6.39
CA SER A 120 3.54 0.51 7.72
C SER A 120 3.43 1.78 8.59
N LEU A 121 2.30 2.49 8.44
CA LEU A 121 1.85 3.62 9.27
C LEU A 121 1.04 3.06 10.44
N PHE A 122 1.71 2.73 11.54
CA PHE A 122 1.10 2.12 12.73
C PHE A 122 0.62 3.18 13.73
N PRO A 123 -0.41 2.86 14.54
CA PRO A 123 -0.87 3.76 15.60
C PRO A 123 0.26 4.21 16.51
N HIS A 124 0.26 5.50 16.85
CA HIS A 124 1.20 6.13 17.79
C HIS A 124 2.68 5.98 17.43
N THR A 125 3.01 5.93 16.13
CA THR A 125 4.39 5.84 15.64
C THR A 125 4.84 7.12 14.92
N ALA A 126 6.15 7.34 14.88
CA ALA A 126 6.74 8.56 14.33
C ALA A 126 6.39 8.80 12.86
N ALA A 127 6.18 7.74 12.07
CA ALA A 127 5.86 7.86 10.65
C ALA A 127 4.52 8.59 10.37
N LEU A 128 3.62 8.69 11.35
CA LEU A 128 2.35 9.44 11.23
C LEU A 128 2.58 10.95 11.12
N HIS A 129 3.70 11.45 11.63
CA HIS A 129 4.06 12.88 11.67
C HIS A 129 5.06 13.27 10.57
N GLU A 130 5.52 12.31 9.78
CA GLU A 130 6.49 12.58 8.74
C GLU A 130 5.82 13.19 7.50
N VAL A 131 6.27 14.39 7.12
CA VAL A 131 5.72 15.14 5.99
C VAL A 131 6.77 15.60 4.97
N GLY A 132 8.05 15.45 5.30
CA GLY A 132 9.15 15.95 4.47
C GLY A 132 9.83 14.89 3.61
N ARG A 133 9.82 13.64 4.05
CA ARG A 133 10.44 12.51 3.36
C ARG A 133 9.43 11.74 2.53
N LEU A 134 9.91 11.05 1.49
CA LEU A 134 9.05 10.20 0.66
C LEU A 134 8.89 8.78 1.25
N ALA A 135 9.94 8.30 1.90
CA ALA A 135 9.96 6.99 2.54
C ALA A 135 10.75 7.04 3.85
N VAL A 136 10.31 6.30 4.85
CA VAL A 136 10.91 6.31 6.19
C VAL A 136 11.04 4.92 6.80
N ALA A 137 11.99 4.80 7.71
CA ALA A 137 12.03 3.72 8.68
C ALA A 137 11.10 4.06 9.84
N ASN A 138 10.26 3.13 10.24
CA ASN A 138 9.30 3.29 11.32
C ASN A 138 9.53 2.22 12.40
N ARG A 139 9.94 2.64 13.59
CA ARG A 139 10.01 1.74 14.74
C ARG A 139 8.59 1.47 15.23
N VAL A 140 8.21 0.19 15.30
CA VAL A 140 6.88 -0.26 15.73
C VAL A 140 7.02 -0.99 17.06
N PRO A 141 6.89 -0.28 18.20
CA PRO A 141 7.11 -0.88 19.53
C PRO A 141 6.17 -2.04 19.83
N GLN A 142 4.90 -1.96 19.38
CA GLN A 142 3.88 -2.98 19.60
C GLN A 142 4.25 -4.34 18.96
N LYS A 143 5.15 -4.33 17.99
CA LYS A 143 5.61 -5.54 17.27
C LYS A 143 7.11 -5.80 17.46
N ASP A 144 7.75 -4.98 18.29
CA ASP A 144 9.21 -4.99 18.55
C ASP A 144 10.06 -5.09 17.26
N THR A 145 9.71 -4.30 16.25
CA THR A 145 10.34 -4.40 14.92
C THR A 145 10.47 -3.05 14.24
N TRP A 146 11.29 -3.01 13.21
CA TRP A 146 11.31 -1.92 12.24
C TRP A 146 10.46 -2.26 11.01
N ARG A 147 9.91 -1.24 10.42
CA ARG A 147 9.19 -1.26 9.15
C ARG A 147 9.72 -0.16 8.25
N LEU A 148 9.60 -0.37 6.96
CA LEU A 148 9.94 0.60 5.92
C LEU A 148 8.65 0.96 5.21
N THR A 149 8.38 2.25 5.00
CA THR A 149 7.08 2.67 4.46
C THR A 149 7.18 3.93 3.62
N LEU A 150 6.36 4.02 2.57
CA LEU A 150 6.01 5.31 1.99
C LEU A 150 5.30 6.16 3.05
N THR A 151 5.50 7.45 3.00
CA THR A 151 4.81 8.39 3.90
C THR A 151 3.39 8.68 3.39
N TRP A 152 2.49 9.09 4.28
CA TRP A 152 1.12 9.39 3.91
C TRP A 152 0.99 10.55 2.91
N PRO A 153 1.85 11.60 2.88
CA PRO A 153 1.81 12.61 1.83
C PRO A 153 2.06 12.04 0.43
N VAL A 154 2.99 11.06 0.32
CA VAL A 154 3.25 10.36 -0.95
C VAL A 154 2.04 9.55 -1.38
N ILE A 155 1.44 8.80 -0.47
CA ILE A 155 0.25 8.00 -0.76
C ILE A 155 -0.90 8.89 -1.21
N ASN A 156 -1.09 10.06 -0.59
CA ASN A 156 -2.15 11.00 -0.91
C ASN A 156 -1.94 11.76 -2.24
N GLN A 157 -0.77 11.66 -2.88
CA GLN A 157 -0.56 12.15 -4.25
C GLN A 157 -0.95 11.13 -5.31
N GLY A 158 -1.26 9.89 -4.95
CA GLY A 158 -1.67 8.85 -5.91
C GLY A 158 -2.90 9.27 -6.72
N ARG A 159 -2.92 8.90 -8.01
CA ARG A 159 -4.09 9.12 -8.91
C ARG A 159 -5.25 8.22 -8.54
N ASP A 160 -4.96 6.93 -8.38
CA ASP A 160 -5.88 5.91 -7.94
C ASP A 160 -5.31 5.20 -6.71
N VAL A 161 -5.87 5.51 -5.54
CA VAL A 161 -5.53 4.85 -4.28
C VAL A 161 -6.66 3.90 -3.91
N SER A 162 -6.35 2.64 -3.67
CA SER A 162 -7.36 1.65 -3.31
C SER A 162 -7.02 0.91 -2.04
N PHE A 163 -8.00 0.75 -1.16
CA PHE A 163 -7.94 -0.21 -0.07
C PHE A 163 -8.54 -1.55 -0.50
N LEU A 164 -7.78 -2.61 -0.30
CA LEU A 164 -8.22 -3.99 -0.47
C LEU A 164 -8.47 -4.58 0.92
N VAL A 165 -9.73 -4.71 1.32
CA VAL A 165 -10.09 -5.19 2.66
C VAL A 165 -11.04 -6.37 2.55
N LYS A 166 -10.63 -7.49 3.14
CA LYS A 166 -11.36 -8.75 3.08
C LYS A 166 -11.48 -9.37 4.47
N GLY A 167 -12.65 -9.97 4.74
CA GLY A 167 -12.94 -10.74 5.94
C GLY A 167 -13.70 -9.97 7.01
N GLY A 168 -14.58 -10.66 7.71
CA GLY A 168 -15.47 -10.07 8.73
C GLY A 168 -14.73 -9.52 9.95
N GLU A 169 -13.52 -10.01 10.22
CA GLU A 169 -12.66 -9.48 11.27
C GLU A 169 -12.23 -8.03 11.03
N LYS A 170 -12.36 -7.54 9.78
CA LYS A 170 -12.07 -6.15 9.41
C LYS A 170 -13.27 -5.22 9.52
N ALA A 171 -14.49 -5.75 9.66
CA ALA A 171 -15.71 -4.95 9.58
C ALA A 171 -15.76 -3.81 10.62
N GLU A 172 -15.38 -4.09 11.87
CA GLU A 172 -15.40 -3.09 12.94
C GLU A 172 -14.36 -2.01 12.73
N VAL A 173 -13.11 -2.37 12.44
CA VAL A 173 -12.06 -1.38 12.20
C VAL A 173 -12.34 -0.55 10.96
N LEU A 174 -12.85 -1.17 9.89
CA LEU A 174 -13.26 -0.47 8.68
C LEU A 174 -14.39 0.53 8.96
N HIS A 175 -15.41 0.14 9.72
CA HIS A 175 -16.48 1.04 10.15
C HIS A 175 -15.92 2.25 10.92
N ARG A 176 -15.03 2.02 11.89
CA ARG A 176 -14.39 3.09 12.67
C ARG A 176 -13.54 4.02 11.82
N VAL A 177 -12.77 3.47 10.88
CA VAL A 177 -11.94 4.26 9.95
C VAL A 177 -12.81 5.14 9.05
N MET A 178 -13.91 4.61 8.53
CA MET A 178 -14.73 5.29 7.52
C MET A 178 -15.76 6.24 8.13
N LEU A 179 -16.39 5.85 9.24
CA LEU A 179 -17.57 6.53 9.80
C LEU A 179 -17.36 7.00 11.24
N GLY A 180 -16.29 6.58 11.90
CA GLY A 180 -15.95 7.01 13.26
C GLY A 180 -15.39 8.43 13.33
N ALA A 181 -15.17 8.91 14.55
CA ALA A 181 -14.48 10.17 14.78
C ALA A 181 -13.07 10.16 14.14
N TYR A 182 -12.64 11.33 13.69
CA TYR A 182 -11.31 11.48 13.11
C TYR A 182 -10.24 11.42 14.20
N ASP A 183 -9.50 10.34 14.23
CA ASP A 183 -8.40 10.07 15.16
C ASP A 183 -7.30 9.28 14.43
N PRO A 184 -6.51 9.94 13.59
CA PRO A 184 -5.47 9.28 12.79
C PRO A 184 -4.30 8.74 13.64
N GLU A 185 -4.13 9.21 14.88
CA GLU A 185 -3.17 8.63 15.81
C GLU A 185 -3.53 7.19 16.18
N THR A 186 -4.81 6.91 16.34
CA THR A 186 -5.33 5.58 16.67
C THR A 186 -5.71 4.77 15.43
N LEU A 187 -6.14 5.44 14.37
CA LEU A 187 -6.61 4.84 13.11
C LEU A 187 -5.88 5.46 11.90
N PRO A 188 -4.60 5.09 11.68
CA PRO A 188 -3.77 5.73 10.64
C PRO A 188 -4.34 5.68 9.22
N SER A 189 -5.16 4.68 8.88
CA SER A 189 -5.85 4.64 7.59
C SER A 189 -6.70 5.87 7.33
N GLN A 190 -7.09 6.62 8.35
CA GLN A 190 -7.81 7.90 8.21
C GLN A 190 -6.95 9.03 7.63
N LEU A 191 -5.62 8.91 7.63
CA LEU A 191 -4.72 9.85 6.95
C LEU A 191 -4.83 9.78 5.42
N ILE A 192 -5.31 8.65 4.89
CA ILE A 192 -5.31 8.43 3.45
C ILE A 192 -6.54 9.10 2.85
N ARG A 193 -6.29 10.25 2.19
CA ARG A 193 -7.28 11.13 1.57
C ARG A 193 -6.66 11.86 0.38
N PRO A 194 -6.59 11.22 -0.79
CA PRO A 194 -6.04 11.84 -1.97
C PRO A 194 -6.80 13.13 -2.33
N ALA A 195 -6.10 14.27 -2.36
CA ALA A 195 -6.70 15.56 -2.65
C ALA A 195 -7.10 15.72 -4.13
N ASN A 196 -6.28 15.16 -5.02
CA ASN A 196 -6.41 15.27 -6.47
C ASN A 196 -6.53 13.89 -7.15
N GLY A 197 -6.71 12.85 -6.35
CA GLY A 197 -6.85 11.46 -6.80
C GLY A 197 -8.18 10.86 -6.38
N ARG A 198 -8.37 9.59 -6.75
CA ARG A 198 -9.53 8.80 -6.36
C ARG A 198 -9.16 7.86 -5.21
N LEU A 199 -10.01 7.78 -4.19
CA LEU A 199 -9.95 6.76 -3.15
C LEU A 199 -11.04 5.73 -3.40
N THR A 200 -10.63 4.46 -3.56
CA THR A 200 -11.56 3.35 -3.80
C THR A 200 -11.44 2.33 -2.69
N LEU A 201 -12.56 1.81 -2.22
CA LEU A 201 -12.62 0.70 -1.29
C LEU A 201 -13.09 -0.55 -2.04
N LEU A 202 -12.25 -1.55 -2.14
CA LEU A 202 -12.58 -2.87 -2.68
C LEU A 202 -12.76 -3.82 -1.51
N LEU A 203 -14.01 -4.17 -1.24
CA LEU A 203 -14.44 -4.87 -0.03
C LEU A 203 -15.17 -6.15 -0.41
N ASP A 204 -14.97 -7.22 0.35
CA ASP A 204 -15.95 -8.31 0.32
C ASP A 204 -17.15 -7.99 1.21
N THR A 205 -18.20 -8.83 1.10
CA THR A 205 -19.47 -8.63 1.82
C THR A 205 -19.27 -8.66 3.34
N GLU A 206 -18.32 -9.46 3.80
CA GLU A 206 -18.03 -9.66 5.22
C GLU A 206 -17.33 -8.45 5.81
N ALA A 207 -16.32 -7.90 5.13
CA ALA A 207 -15.65 -6.68 5.54
C ALA A 207 -16.61 -5.47 5.54
N ALA A 208 -17.53 -5.42 4.57
CA ALA A 208 -18.51 -4.34 4.44
C ALA A 208 -19.73 -4.46 5.36
N ALA A 209 -19.83 -5.48 6.20
CA ALA A 209 -21.05 -5.83 6.94
C ALA A 209 -21.59 -4.70 7.85
N LEU A 210 -20.75 -3.81 8.33
CA LEU A 210 -21.11 -2.68 9.20
C LEU A 210 -21.19 -1.34 8.47
N LEU A 211 -20.92 -1.31 7.16
CA LEU A 211 -21.07 -0.11 6.35
C LEU A 211 -22.50 0.05 5.83
N PRO A 212 -22.95 1.28 5.50
CA PRO A 212 -24.21 1.48 4.79
C PRO A 212 -24.25 0.63 3.52
N ARG A 213 -25.37 -0.01 3.26
CA ARG A 213 -25.52 -0.87 2.08
C ARG A 213 -25.39 -0.04 0.80
N PRO A 214 -24.60 -0.49 -0.18
CA PRO A 214 -24.60 0.14 -1.49
C PRO A 214 -25.99 0.03 -2.13
N GLY A 215 -26.28 0.92 -3.08
CA GLY A 215 -27.52 0.87 -3.87
C GLY A 215 -27.75 -0.49 -4.54
N ALA A 216 -28.95 -0.69 -5.12
CA ALA A 216 -29.43 -1.97 -5.66
C ALA A 216 -28.50 -2.65 -6.69
N ASN A 217 -27.57 -1.93 -7.29
CA ASN A 217 -26.56 -2.43 -8.24
C ASN A 217 -25.22 -2.80 -7.61
N GLY A 218 -25.12 -2.83 -6.27
CA GLY A 218 -23.89 -3.20 -5.56
C GLY A 218 -22.80 -2.12 -5.59
N ILE A 219 -23.02 -1.01 -6.29
CA ILE A 219 -22.13 0.14 -6.34
C ILE A 219 -22.73 1.24 -5.49
N GLY A 220 -22.01 1.65 -4.47
CA GLY A 220 -22.41 2.74 -3.58
C GLY A 220 -21.34 3.80 -3.49
N THR A 221 -21.76 5.06 -3.42
CA THR A 221 -20.87 6.16 -3.03
C THR A 221 -21.06 6.40 -1.54
N LEU A 222 -19.97 6.30 -0.79
CA LEU A 222 -19.94 6.66 0.61
C LEU A 222 -19.39 8.09 0.71
N GLU A 223 -20.24 9.04 1.09
CA GLU A 223 -19.82 10.40 1.40
C GLU A 223 -19.29 10.44 2.84
N ILE A 224 -18.03 10.77 2.99
CA ILE A 224 -17.40 10.97 4.30
C ILE A 224 -17.35 12.47 4.53
N SER A 225 -18.28 12.99 5.31
CA SER A 225 -18.25 14.36 5.79
C SER A 225 -17.35 14.47 7.01
N ARG A 226 -16.28 15.26 6.92
CA ARG A 226 -15.38 15.55 8.04
C ARG A 226 -14.93 16.99 8.04
#